data_faf14f73f516acf7bc808a922d19b154
#
_entry.id   faf14f73f516acf7bc808a922d19b154
#
_cell.length_a   1.000
_cell.length_b   1.000
_cell.length_c   1.000
_cell.angle_alpha   90.00
_cell.angle_beta   90.00
_cell.angle_gamma   90.00
#
_symmetry.space_group_name_H-M   'P 1'
#
loop_
_entity.id
_entity.type
_entity.pdbx_description
1 polymer ?
#
loop_
_entity_poly.entity_id
_entity_poly.type
_entity_poly.pdbx_seq_one_letter_code
_entity_poly.pdbx_strand_id
1 'polypeptide(L)'
;MATGDQILESVTEETVATEAKRAAKYSLPIGTPCPNCKTTLAGAWCYTCGQRGEDYHRSILRLGWEAIEGLLDLDGRIWQTLPRLILRPGNLTRDYLDGHRAVQVPPFRIFLIVLLMVFFAGSLEVSRNKPNFNFVTPGHPGSSKILTPEMQQKMDVQLGDAKASAWLKDRLIYSFSHRDAFFAAVADRGQRFAVVMLPISALMLSVLFVFKKNTYVFDHLIFSMHSLSFQGLLLTAVFLLGLVVSWGGNLLWLSPIHLFAHMRGAYRISTIGTLIRMFLLFIGSSIAFAMLIGGLVLVGLATAH
;
A
#
# COMPACT_ATOMS: atom_id res chain seq x y z
N MET A 1 -23.36 -38.36 -21.10
CA MET A 1 -22.20 -37.47 -21.04
C MET A 1 -22.61 -36.12 -21.61
N ALA A 2 -22.64 -35.06 -20.83
CA ALA A 2 -22.96 -33.73 -21.34
C ALA A 2 -21.84 -33.29 -22.30
N THR A 3 -22.19 -32.68 -23.42
CA THR A 3 -21.23 -32.15 -24.38
C THR A 3 -20.55 -30.94 -23.80
N GLY A 4 -19.30 -30.62 -24.23
CA GLY A 4 -18.54 -29.49 -23.74
C GLY A 4 -19.29 -28.15 -23.79
N ASP A 5 -20.15 -27.98 -24.83
CA ASP A 5 -20.99 -26.79 -24.99
C ASP A 5 -22.06 -26.68 -23.90
N GLN A 6 -22.68 -27.81 -23.50
CA GLN A 6 -23.70 -27.83 -22.44
C GLN A 6 -23.08 -27.51 -21.07
N ILE A 7 -21.81 -27.90 -20.82
CA ILE A 7 -21.09 -27.55 -19.58
C ILE A 7 -20.73 -26.06 -19.60
N LEU A 8 -20.28 -25.53 -20.72
CA LEU A 8 -19.93 -24.12 -20.87
C LEU A 8 -21.18 -23.22 -20.70
N GLU A 9 -22.31 -23.61 -21.25
CA GLU A 9 -23.57 -22.88 -21.16
C GLU A 9 -24.12 -22.89 -19.72
N SER A 10 -24.06 -24.02 -19.02
CA SER A 10 -24.48 -24.14 -17.63
C SER A 10 -23.58 -23.33 -16.69
N VAL A 11 -22.25 -23.30 -16.92
CA VAL A 11 -21.30 -22.50 -16.14
C VAL A 11 -21.52 -21.00 -16.35
N THR A 12 -21.85 -20.58 -17.58
CA THR A 12 -22.15 -19.17 -17.87
C THR A 12 -23.47 -18.72 -17.26
N GLU A 13 -24.54 -19.55 -17.31
CA GLU A 13 -25.82 -19.22 -16.67
C GLU A 13 -25.71 -19.13 -15.14
N GLU A 14 -25.00 -20.05 -14.51
CA GLU A 14 -24.82 -20.06 -13.05
C GLU A 14 -23.96 -18.89 -12.57
N THR A 15 -22.93 -18.51 -13.33
CA THR A 15 -22.12 -17.32 -13.03
C THR A 15 -22.91 -16.04 -13.20
N VAL A 16 -23.68 -15.89 -14.28
CA VAL A 16 -24.53 -14.71 -14.52
C VAL A 16 -25.62 -14.59 -13.46
N ALA A 17 -26.26 -15.70 -13.07
CA ALA A 17 -27.29 -15.71 -12.03
C ALA A 17 -26.70 -15.36 -10.64
N THR A 18 -25.50 -15.82 -10.36
CA THR A 18 -24.79 -15.52 -9.12
C THR A 18 -24.37 -14.05 -9.05
N GLU A 19 -23.89 -13.50 -10.15
CA GLU A 19 -23.56 -12.08 -10.25
C GLU A 19 -24.81 -11.20 -10.16
N ALA A 20 -25.91 -11.59 -10.81
CA ALA A 20 -27.18 -10.88 -10.69
C ALA A 20 -27.73 -10.87 -9.26
N LYS A 21 -27.67 -11.98 -8.54
CA LYS A 21 -28.04 -12.06 -7.12
C LYS A 21 -27.12 -11.24 -6.22
N ARG A 22 -25.82 -11.24 -6.49
CA ARG A 22 -24.84 -10.40 -5.78
C ARG A 22 -25.08 -8.91 -6.05
N ALA A 23 -25.34 -8.55 -7.31
CA ALA A 23 -25.66 -7.18 -7.70
C ALA A 23 -26.93 -6.69 -7.02
N ALA A 24 -27.97 -7.50 -6.96
CA ALA A 24 -29.24 -7.16 -6.32
C ALA A 24 -29.11 -6.93 -4.80
N LYS A 25 -28.23 -7.64 -4.14
CA LYS A 25 -28.03 -7.54 -2.68
C LYS A 25 -27.50 -6.18 -2.22
N TYR A 26 -26.74 -5.49 -3.08
CA TYR A 26 -26.07 -4.23 -2.73
C TYR A 26 -26.60 -3.04 -3.54
N SER A 27 -27.51 -3.26 -4.51
CA SER A 27 -28.11 -2.19 -5.29
C SER A 27 -29.06 -1.34 -4.43
N LEU A 28 -29.01 -0.04 -4.68
CA LEU A 28 -30.01 0.86 -4.12
C LEU A 28 -31.37 0.59 -4.77
N PRO A 29 -32.49 0.75 -4.04
CA PRO A 29 -33.82 0.59 -4.61
C PRO A 29 -34.07 1.52 -5.81
N ILE A 30 -34.80 1.04 -6.80
CA ILE A 30 -35.30 1.86 -7.92
C ILE A 30 -36.13 3.00 -7.34
N GLY A 31 -35.97 4.21 -7.86
CA GLY A 31 -36.64 5.40 -7.36
C GLY A 31 -35.82 6.20 -6.33
N THR A 32 -34.70 5.66 -5.83
CA THR A 32 -33.79 6.43 -4.96
C THR A 32 -32.91 7.39 -5.77
N PRO A 33 -32.48 8.53 -5.17
CA PRO A 33 -31.57 9.45 -5.86
C PRO A 33 -30.16 8.83 -5.98
N CYS A 34 -29.57 8.98 -7.17
CA CYS A 34 -28.19 8.60 -7.41
C CYS A 34 -27.25 9.29 -6.43
N PRO A 35 -26.32 8.58 -5.76
CA PRO A 35 -25.39 9.20 -4.83
C PRO A 35 -24.51 10.29 -5.46
N ASN A 36 -24.19 10.16 -6.75
CA ASN A 36 -23.32 11.08 -7.47
C ASN A 36 -24.05 12.33 -7.99
N CYS A 37 -25.06 12.16 -8.86
CA CYS A 37 -25.70 13.26 -9.57
C CYS A 37 -27.13 13.57 -9.10
N LYS A 38 -27.65 12.85 -8.12
CA LYS A 38 -28.99 12.99 -7.52
C LYS A 38 -30.16 12.65 -8.47
N THR A 39 -29.90 12.27 -9.71
CA THR A 39 -30.95 11.78 -10.65
C THR A 39 -31.59 10.52 -10.08
N THR A 40 -32.90 10.38 -10.20
CA THR A 40 -33.63 9.21 -9.74
C THR A 40 -33.20 7.95 -10.51
N LEU A 41 -32.83 6.90 -9.79
CA LEU A 41 -32.37 5.64 -10.37
C LEU A 41 -33.57 4.87 -10.98
N ALA A 42 -33.46 4.57 -12.28
CA ALA A 42 -34.41 3.71 -13.00
C ALA A 42 -33.95 2.24 -13.06
N GLY A 43 -32.74 1.93 -12.55
CA GLY A 43 -32.16 0.59 -12.55
C GLY A 43 -30.86 0.56 -11.76
N ALA A 44 -30.06 -0.52 -11.97
CA ALA A 44 -28.77 -0.72 -11.27
C ALA A 44 -27.71 0.36 -11.60
N TRP A 45 -27.88 1.06 -12.71
CA TRP A 45 -26.97 2.11 -13.19
C TRP A 45 -27.72 3.42 -13.39
N CYS A 46 -27.08 4.52 -13.04
CA CYS A 46 -27.62 5.84 -13.32
C CYS A 46 -27.44 6.18 -14.81
N TYR A 47 -28.54 6.44 -15.51
CA TYR A 47 -28.53 6.77 -16.93
C TYR A 47 -27.89 8.13 -17.24
N THR A 48 -27.77 9.03 -16.24
CA THR A 48 -27.20 10.38 -16.43
C THR A 48 -25.68 10.39 -16.25
N CYS A 49 -25.13 9.69 -15.24
CA CYS A 49 -23.69 9.78 -14.93
C CYS A 49 -22.96 8.42 -15.02
N GLY A 50 -23.65 7.34 -15.35
CA GLY A 50 -23.08 6.01 -15.49
C GLY A 50 -22.64 5.37 -14.17
N GLN A 51 -22.86 6.01 -13.01
CA GLN A 51 -22.51 5.43 -11.73
C GLN A 51 -23.47 4.31 -11.34
N ARG A 52 -22.92 3.22 -10.82
CA ARG A 52 -23.71 2.14 -10.25
C ARG A 52 -24.38 2.60 -8.96
N GLY A 53 -25.69 2.35 -8.83
CA GLY A 53 -26.50 2.67 -7.65
C GLY A 53 -26.29 1.61 -6.57
N GLU A 54 -25.27 1.73 -5.73
CA GLU A 54 -24.92 0.75 -4.70
C GLU A 54 -24.61 1.38 -3.36
N ASP A 55 -24.87 0.59 -2.29
CA ASP A 55 -24.43 0.93 -0.93
C ASP A 55 -23.06 0.32 -0.68
N TYR A 56 -22.03 1.17 -0.77
CA TYR A 56 -20.63 0.76 -0.71
C TYR A 56 -20.07 0.53 0.71
N HIS A 57 -20.78 0.93 1.75
CA HIS A 57 -20.30 0.74 3.12
C HIS A 57 -20.33 -0.73 3.59
N ARG A 58 -20.85 -1.63 2.78
CA ARG A 58 -21.16 -3.00 3.18
C ARG A 58 -20.16 -4.07 2.73
N SER A 59 -19.19 -3.80 1.84
CA SER A 59 -18.28 -4.85 1.36
C SER A 59 -16.88 -4.38 0.96
N ILE A 60 -15.92 -4.60 1.85
CA ILE A 60 -14.48 -4.36 1.61
C ILE A 60 -13.94 -5.34 0.55
N LEU A 61 -14.38 -6.60 0.56
CA LEU A 61 -13.92 -7.63 -0.38
C LEU A 61 -14.29 -7.30 -1.83
N ARG A 62 -15.45 -6.68 -2.03
CA ARG A 62 -15.89 -6.26 -3.36
C ARG A 62 -15.04 -5.12 -3.92
N LEU A 63 -14.66 -4.17 -3.07
CA LEU A 63 -13.74 -3.09 -3.46
C LEU A 63 -12.42 -3.65 -4.02
N GLY A 64 -11.90 -4.71 -3.38
CA GLY A 64 -10.70 -5.40 -3.86
C GLY A 64 -10.91 -6.08 -5.22
N TRP A 65 -12.03 -6.76 -5.40
CA TRP A 65 -12.34 -7.47 -6.65
C TRP A 65 -12.50 -6.52 -7.84
N GLU A 66 -13.32 -5.46 -7.70
CA GLU A 66 -13.53 -4.43 -8.73
C GLU A 66 -12.22 -3.72 -9.12
N ALA A 67 -11.28 -3.60 -8.18
CA ALA A 67 -10.00 -2.99 -8.46
C ALA A 67 -9.08 -3.90 -9.29
N ILE A 68 -9.14 -5.22 -9.08
CA ILE A 68 -8.36 -6.20 -9.85
C ILE A 68 -8.89 -6.28 -11.29
N GLU A 69 -10.20 -6.39 -11.47
CA GLU A 69 -10.83 -6.44 -12.80
C GLU A 69 -10.53 -5.17 -13.62
N GLY A 70 -10.49 -4.03 -12.98
CA GLY A 70 -10.22 -2.76 -13.64
C GLY A 70 -8.75 -2.34 -13.73
N LEU A 71 -7.79 -3.15 -13.33
CA LEU A 71 -6.38 -2.75 -13.26
C LEU A 71 -5.78 -2.38 -14.62
N LEU A 72 -6.24 -3.06 -15.67
CA LEU A 72 -5.74 -2.85 -17.05
C LEU A 72 -6.47 -1.73 -17.80
N ASP A 73 -7.56 -1.23 -17.25
CA ASP A 73 -8.36 -0.17 -17.88
C ASP A 73 -7.83 1.20 -17.43
N LEU A 74 -6.86 1.75 -18.15
CA LEU A 74 -6.32 3.10 -17.93
C LEU A 74 -7.38 4.14 -18.33
N ASP A 75 -8.28 4.37 -17.42
CA ASP A 75 -9.40 5.27 -17.55
C ASP A 75 -8.92 6.73 -17.55
N GLY A 76 -9.41 7.56 -18.48
CA GLY A 76 -9.11 8.99 -18.54
C GLY A 76 -9.37 9.76 -17.24
N ARG A 77 -10.13 9.17 -16.31
CA ARG A 77 -10.38 9.68 -14.95
C ARG A 77 -9.11 9.85 -14.12
N ILE A 78 -7.99 9.19 -14.47
CA ILE A 78 -6.72 9.33 -13.76
C ILE A 78 -6.20 10.76 -13.80
N TRP A 79 -6.37 11.47 -14.94
CA TRP A 79 -5.95 12.86 -15.11
C TRP A 79 -6.72 13.86 -14.25
N GLN A 80 -7.91 13.48 -13.78
CA GLN A 80 -8.70 14.28 -12.84
C GLN A 80 -8.42 13.88 -11.39
N THR A 81 -8.11 12.63 -11.16
CA THR A 81 -7.92 12.09 -9.79
C THR A 81 -6.54 12.42 -9.23
N LEU A 82 -5.46 12.30 -10.02
CA LEU A 82 -4.09 12.57 -9.57
C LEU A 82 -3.87 14.01 -9.08
N PRO A 83 -4.27 15.07 -9.82
CA PRO A 83 -4.13 16.42 -9.31
C PRO A 83 -4.93 16.66 -8.01
N ARG A 84 -6.10 16.05 -7.88
CA ARG A 84 -6.91 16.14 -6.64
C ARG A 84 -6.27 15.40 -5.49
N LEU A 85 -5.63 14.26 -5.74
CA LEU A 85 -4.89 13.50 -4.74
C LEU A 85 -3.71 14.33 -4.19
N ILE A 86 -3.01 15.07 -5.04
CA ILE A 86 -1.85 15.88 -4.65
C ILE A 86 -2.29 17.18 -3.96
N LEU A 87 -3.22 17.93 -4.55
CA LEU A 87 -3.54 19.30 -4.14
C LEU A 87 -4.72 19.39 -3.16
N ARG A 88 -5.68 18.45 -3.23
CA ARG A 88 -6.92 18.48 -2.44
C ARG A 88 -7.30 17.08 -1.90
N PRO A 89 -6.37 16.40 -1.20
CA PRO A 89 -6.55 14.99 -0.82
C PRO A 89 -7.75 14.76 0.12
N GLY A 90 -8.00 15.71 1.01
CA GLY A 90 -9.14 15.62 1.93
C GLY A 90 -10.48 15.64 1.19
N ASN A 91 -10.61 16.51 0.17
CA ASN A 91 -11.83 16.59 -0.65
C ASN A 91 -11.99 15.34 -1.51
N LEU A 92 -10.90 14.83 -2.11
CA LEU A 92 -10.94 13.60 -2.92
C LEU A 92 -11.50 12.43 -2.10
N THR A 93 -10.92 12.21 -0.92
CA THR A 93 -11.38 11.12 -0.02
C THR A 93 -12.82 11.36 0.43
N ARG A 94 -13.18 12.59 0.78
CA ARG A 94 -14.52 12.91 1.25
C ARG A 94 -15.58 12.73 0.18
N ASP A 95 -15.32 13.24 -1.03
CA ASP A 95 -16.22 13.06 -2.18
C ASP A 95 -16.46 11.56 -2.47
N TYR A 96 -15.40 10.74 -2.38
CA TYR A 96 -15.52 9.31 -2.58
C TYR A 96 -16.40 8.65 -1.52
N LEU A 97 -16.24 9.02 -0.24
CA LEU A 97 -17.04 8.52 0.87
C LEU A 97 -18.50 9.02 0.81
N ASP A 98 -18.71 10.24 0.35
CA ASP A 98 -20.04 10.81 0.14
C ASP A 98 -20.74 10.25 -1.12
N GLY A 99 -20.09 9.34 -1.87
CA GLY A 99 -20.67 8.63 -3.01
C GLY A 99 -20.41 9.25 -4.39
N HIS A 100 -19.61 10.32 -4.48
CA HIS A 100 -19.23 10.96 -5.76
C HIS A 100 -18.06 10.21 -6.40
N ARG A 101 -18.34 9.10 -7.10
CA ARG A 101 -17.32 8.16 -7.59
C ARG A 101 -17.20 8.11 -9.12
N ALA A 102 -18.20 8.61 -9.84
CA ALA A 102 -18.25 8.51 -11.31
C ALA A 102 -17.01 9.10 -11.99
N VAL A 103 -16.46 10.19 -11.43
CA VAL A 103 -15.31 10.93 -12.00
C VAL A 103 -13.97 10.59 -11.36
N GLN A 104 -13.97 9.64 -10.45
CA GLN A 104 -12.76 9.27 -9.69
C GLN A 104 -12.34 7.84 -10.02
N VAL A 105 -11.03 7.62 -10.08
CA VAL A 105 -10.48 6.27 -10.15
C VAL A 105 -10.63 5.60 -8.78
N PRO A 106 -11.04 4.32 -8.71
CA PRO A 106 -11.15 3.61 -7.44
C PRO A 106 -9.84 3.66 -6.64
N PRO A 107 -9.89 3.96 -5.32
CA PRO A 107 -8.69 4.18 -4.50
C PRO A 107 -7.70 3.02 -4.51
N PHE A 108 -8.20 1.79 -4.50
CA PHE A 108 -7.36 0.60 -4.55
C PHE A 108 -6.60 0.47 -5.88
N ARG A 109 -7.22 0.84 -7.00
CA ARG A 109 -6.56 0.86 -8.31
C ARG A 109 -5.40 1.85 -8.33
N ILE A 110 -5.60 3.08 -7.83
CA ILE A 110 -4.53 4.07 -7.73
C ILE A 110 -3.40 3.53 -6.86
N PHE A 111 -3.74 2.94 -5.72
CA PHE A 111 -2.76 2.37 -4.79
C PHE A 111 -1.91 1.28 -5.47
N LEU A 112 -2.51 0.35 -6.22
CA LEU A 112 -1.77 -0.70 -6.91
C LEU A 112 -0.87 -0.16 -8.03
N ILE A 113 -1.37 0.80 -8.83
CA ILE A 113 -0.58 1.44 -9.88
C ILE A 113 0.63 2.16 -9.27
N VAL A 114 0.41 2.91 -8.20
CA VAL A 114 1.48 3.63 -7.51
C VAL A 114 2.47 2.66 -6.87
N LEU A 115 1.99 1.59 -6.28
CA LEU A 115 2.86 0.54 -5.71
C LEU A 115 3.79 -0.04 -6.78
N LEU A 116 3.26 -0.34 -7.97
CA LEU A 116 4.06 -0.79 -9.11
C LEU A 116 5.10 0.26 -9.52
N MET A 117 4.71 1.55 -9.56
CA MET A 117 5.63 2.66 -9.87
C MET A 117 6.78 2.77 -8.85
N VAL A 118 6.49 2.63 -7.56
CA VAL A 118 7.51 2.65 -6.49
C VAL A 118 8.53 1.52 -6.69
N PHE A 119 8.07 0.30 -6.95
CA PHE A 119 8.98 -0.83 -7.16
C PHE A 119 9.80 -0.68 -8.44
N PHE A 120 9.18 -0.19 -9.50
CA PHE A 120 9.90 0.07 -10.75
C PHE A 120 10.98 1.15 -10.55
N ALA A 121 10.64 2.29 -9.98
CA ALA A 121 11.58 3.38 -9.70
C ALA A 121 12.69 2.95 -8.72
N GLY A 122 12.32 2.21 -7.67
CA GLY A 122 13.28 1.66 -6.72
C GLY A 122 14.24 0.66 -7.35
N SER A 123 13.78 -0.18 -8.28
CA SER A 123 14.66 -1.11 -9.01
C SER A 123 15.66 -0.40 -9.92
N LEU A 124 15.27 0.72 -10.53
CA LEU A 124 16.17 1.56 -11.33
C LEU A 124 17.26 2.19 -10.45
N GLU A 125 16.87 2.71 -9.28
CA GLU A 125 17.80 3.31 -8.33
C GLU A 125 18.82 2.29 -7.82
N VAL A 126 18.37 1.10 -7.42
CA VAL A 126 19.25 -0.01 -6.98
C VAL A 126 20.16 -0.49 -8.11
N SER A 127 19.68 -0.56 -9.35
CA SER A 127 20.48 -0.99 -10.49
C SER A 127 21.60 -0.01 -10.83
N ARG A 128 21.36 1.28 -10.65
CA ARG A 128 22.33 2.34 -10.93
C ARG A 128 23.32 2.52 -9.78
N ASN A 129 22.81 2.60 -8.59
CA ASN A 129 23.56 2.72 -7.37
C ASN A 129 23.71 1.32 -6.75
N LYS A 130 24.32 0.37 -7.49
CA LYS A 130 24.70 -0.91 -6.84
C LYS A 130 25.41 -0.51 -5.56
N PRO A 131 24.85 -0.80 -4.39
CA PRO A 131 25.51 -0.44 -3.14
C PRO A 131 26.82 -1.21 -3.14
N ASN A 132 27.90 -0.55 -3.55
CA ASN A 132 29.26 -1.01 -3.31
C ASN A 132 29.44 -0.93 -1.79
N PHE A 133 28.88 -1.89 -1.07
CA PHE A 133 29.26 -2.15 0.32
C PHE A 133 30.67 -2.75 0.33
N ASN A 134 31.57 -2.07 -0.36
CA ASN A 134 33.00 -2.24 -0.18
C ASN A 134 33.33 -1.62 1.18
N PHE A 135 33.06 -2.35 2.24
CA PHE A 135 33.88 -2.16 3.42
C PHE A 135 35.30 -2.55 2.97
N VAL A 136 36.07 -1.50 2.65
CA VAL A 136 37.48 -1.59 2.28
C VAL A 136 38.18 -2.36 3.40
N THR A 137 38.44 -3.64 3.17
CA THR A 137 39.53 -4.31 3.84
C THR A 137 40.77 -3.91 3.06
N PRO A 138 41.70 -3.15 3.65
CA PRO A 138 42.96 -2.86 2.97
C PRO A 138 43.69 -4.19 2.73
N GLY A 139 43.76 -4.63 1.49
CA GLY A 139 44.79 -5.56 1.17
C GLY A 139 44.53 -6.84 0.37
N HIS A 140 43.40 -7.08 -0.34
CA HIS A 140 43.44 -8.14 -1.36
C HIS A 140 42.28 -8.00 -2.37
N PRO A 141 42.54 -7.88 -3.68
CA PRO A 141 41.54 -7.97 -4.73
C PRO A 141 41.20 -9.45 -4.94
N GLY A 142 39.97 -9.83 -4.59
CA GLY A 142 39.41 -11.16 -4.94
C GLY A 142 38.88 -12.03 -3.82
N SER A 143 38.84 -11.56 -2.57
CA SER A 143 38.32 -12.35 -1.46
C SER A 143 36.88 -11.96 -1.11
N SER A 144 35.92 -12.81 -1.41
CA SER A 144 34.52 -12.73 -1.01
C SER A 144 34.27 -13.01 0.50
N LYS A 145 35.31 -13.11 1.31
CA LYS A 145 35.19 -13.26 2.78
C LYS A 145 35.22 -11.90 3.46
N ILE A 146 34.05 -11.35 3.68
CA ILE A 146 33.84 -10.01 4.25
C ILE A 146 34.04 -9.99 5.77
N LEU A 147 34.03 -11.12 6.45
CA LEU A 147 34.29 -11.26 7.87
C LEU A 147 35.76 -11.57 8.12
N THR A 148 36.47 -10.59 8.67
CA THR A 148 37.81 -10.87 9.23
C THR A 148 37.68 -11.71 10.50
N PRO A 149 38.70 -12.53 10.83
CA PRO A 149 38.69 -13.30 12.08
C PRO A 149 38.45 -12.44 13.34
N GLU A 150 38.97 -11.21 13.34
CA GLU A 150 38.77 -10.24 14.44
C GLU A 150 37.28 -9.78 14.52
N MET A 151 36.61 -9.62 13.38
CA MET A 151 35.20 -9.22 13.34
C MET A 151 34.29 -10.38 13.75
N GLN A 152 34.63 -11.61 13.39
CA GLN A 152 33.98 -12.81 13.90
C GLN A 152 34.12 -12.92 15.41
N GLN A 153 35.34 -12.75 15.94
CA GLN A 153 35.59 -12.82 17.37
C GLN A 153 34.84 -11.74 18.17
N LYS A 154 34.79 -10.50 17.65
CA LYS A 154 33.98 -9.42 18.26
C LYS A 154 32.50 -9.75 18.25
N MET A 155 32.00 -10.29 17.16
CA MET A 155 30.61 -10.71 17.04
C MET A 155 30.27 -11.86 17.98
N ASP A 156 31.16 -12.84 18.11
CA ASP A 156 31.00 -13.98 19.02
C ASP A 156 30.96 -13.54 20.49
N VAL A 157 31.80 -12.58 20.87
CA VAL A 157 31.78 -11.98 22.22
C VAL A 157 30.47 -11.22 22.45
N GLN A 158 30.10 -10.30 21.56
CA GLN A 158 28.90 -9.48 21.73
C GLN A 158 27.59 -10.32 21.72
N LEU A 159 27.51 -11.32 20.85
CA LEU A 159 26.36 -12.21 20.79
C LEU A 159 26.36 -13.25 21.92
N GLY A 160 27.56 -13.59 22.45
CA GLY A 160 27.71 -14.41 23.64
C GLY A 160 27.16 -13.72 24.88
N ASP A 161 27.54 -12.46 25.08
CA ASP A 161 27.03 -11.62 26.17
C ASP A 161 25.52 -11.37 26.08
N ALA A 162 24.97 -11.26 24.85
CA ALA A 162 23.55 -11.09 24.60
C ALA A 162 22.72 -12.38 24.77
N LYS A 163 23.33 -13.53 25.16
CA LYS A 163 22.67 -14.84 25.26
C LYS A 163 21.90 -15.22 23.97
N ALA A 164 22.38 -14.79 22.81
CA ALA A 164 21.78 -15.11 21.53
C ALA A 164 21.84 -16.62 21.26
N SER A 165 20.75 -17.18 20.71
CA SER A 165 20.72 -18.59 20.37
C SER A 165 21.79 -18.94 19.33
N ALA A 166 22.36 -20.15 19.40
CA ALA A 166 23.35 -20.63 18.41
C ALA A 166 22.83 -20.48 16.98
N TRP A 167 21.54 -20.76 16.77
CA TRP A 167 20.87 -20.57 15.50
C TRP A 167 20.98 -19.12 14.97
N LEU A 168 20.75 -18.12 15.83
CA LEU A 168 20.82 -16.72 15.42
C LEU A 168 22.24 -16.31 15.04
N LYS A 169 23.25 -16.81 15.79
CA LYS A 169 24.66 -16.56 15.50
C LYS A 169 25.03 -17.11 14.12
N ASP A 170 24.72 -18.39 13.85
CA ASP A 170 25.04 -19.04 12.58
C ASP A 170 24.39 -18.31 11.41
N ARG A 171 23.13 -17.89 11.56
CA ARG A 171 22.37 -17.19 10.52
C ARG A 171 22.90 -15.80 10.25
N LEU A 172 23.27 -15.05 11.28
CA LEU A 172 23.91 -13.75 11.12
C LEU A 172 25.24 -13.89 10.37
N ILE A 173 26.09 -14.80 10.80
CA ILE A 173 27.39 -15.07 10.13
C ILE A 173 27.18 -15.44 8.66
N TYR A 174 26.22 -16.34 8.37
CA TYR A 174 25.88 -16.71 7.01
C TYR A 174 25.42 -15.52 6.17
N SER A 175 24.49 -14.71 6.69
CA SER A 175 23.94 -13.55 5.98
C SER A 175 24.99 -12.46 5.71
N PHE A 176 25.92 -12.26 6.63
CA PHE A 176 27.06 -11.36 6.42
C PHE A 176 28.04 -11.89 5.37
N SER A 177 28.16 -13.21 5.26
CA SER A 177 29.02 -13.86 4.26
C SER A 177 28.37 -13.92 2.87
N HIS A 178 27.03 -14.00 2.79
CA HIS A 178 26.25 -14.15 1.56
C HIS A 178 25.24 -13.00 1.40
N ARG A 179 25.75 -11.77 1.42
CA ARG A 179 24.92 -10.54 1.39
C ARG A 179 23.96 -10.49 0.22
N ASP A 180 24.41 -10.85 -0.97
CA ASP A 180 23.60 -10.79 -2.19
C ASP A 180 22.39 -11.71 -2.08
N ALA A 181 22.55 -12.92 -1.57
CA ALA A 181 21.46 -13.85 -1.33
C ALA A 181 20.50 -13.33 -0.26
N PHE A 182 21.01 -12.75 0.81
CA PHE A 182 20.20 -12.14 1.86
C PHE A 182 19.37 -10.95 1.34
N PHE A 183 20.00 -10.00 0.63
CA PHE A 183 19.30 -8.86 0.06
C PHE A 183 18.31 -9.25 -1.03
N ALA A 184 18.61 -10.25 -1.86
CA ALA A 184 17.66 -10.78 -2.82
C ALA A 184 16.43 -11.40 -2.14
N ALA A 185 16.64 -12.18 -1.06
CA ALA A 185 15.56 -12.75 -0.28
C ALA A 185 14.70 -11.69 0.43
N VAL A 186 15.31 -10.61 0.90
CA VAL A 186 14.59 -9.44 1.50
C VAL A 186 13.81 -8.68 0.44
N ALA A 187 14.39 -8.43 -0.73
CA ALA A 187 13.74 -7.70 -1.82
C ALA A 187 12.52 -8.45 -2.37
N ASP A 188 12.63 -9.77 -2.59
CA ASP A 188 11.53 -10.62 -3.06
C ASP A 188 10.30 -10.55 -2.14
N ARG A 189 10.53 -10.48 -0.84
CA ARG A 189 9.47 -10.42 0.16
C ARG A 189 8.98 -9.02 0.48
N GLY A 190 9.80 -8.00 0.23
CA GLY A 190 9.49 -6.60 0.52
C GLY A 190 8.20 -6.11 -0.14
N GLN A 191 7.93 -6.57 -1.37
CA GLN A 191 6.71 -6.24 -2.10
C GLN A 191 5.44 -6.71 -1.36
N ARG A 192 5.47 -7.92 -0.81
CA ARG A 192 4.33 -8.49 -0.05
C ARG A 192 4.09 -7.72 1.24
N PHE A 193 5.15 -7.27 1.90
CA PHE A 193 5.06 -6.46 3.12
C PHE A 193 4.47 -5.07 2.87
N ALA A 194 4.73 -4.46 1.71
CA ALA A 194 4.13 -3.17 1.36
C ALA A 194 2.59 -3.23 1.29
N VAL A 195 2.03 -4.32 0.77
CA VAL A 195 0.57 -4.54 0.73
C VAL A 195 -0.01 -4.71 2.13
N VAL A 196 0.72 -5.36 3.05
CA VAL A 196 0.29 -5.56 4.44
C VAL A 196 0.20 -4.24 5.22
N MET A 197 0.95 -3.20 4.82
CA MET A 197 0.85 -1.88 5.45
C MET A 197 -0.54 -1.24 5.30
N LEU A 198 -1.29 -1.59 4.25
CA LEU A 198 -2.62 -1.04 4.03
C LEU A 198 -3.63 -1.43 5.13
N PRO A 199 -3.86 -2.72 5.43
CA PRO A 199 -4.76 -3.09 6.54
C PRO A 199 -4.22 -2.63 7.90
N ILE A 200 -2.89 -2.61 8.11
CA ILE A 200 -2.29 -2.10 9.35
C ILE A 200 -2.65 -0.62 9.54
N SER A 201 -2.46 0.22 8.51
CA SER A 201 -2.77 1.65 8.59
C SER A 201 -4.27 1.90 8.80
N ALA A 202 -5.14 1.13 8.15
CA ALA A 202 -6.58 1.23 8.35
C ALA A 202 -7.00 0.84 9.77
N LEU A 203 -6.39 -0.22 10.34
CA LEU A 203 -6.62 -0.65 11.71
C LEU A 203 -6.16 0.42 12.72
N MET A 204 -4.96 0.96 12.53
CA MET A 204 -4.43 2.05 13.37
C MET A 204 -5.37 3.27 13.36
N LEU A 205 -5.85 3.68 12.19
CA LEU A 205 -6.82 4.76 12.08
C LEU A 205 -8.13 4.40 12.77
N SER A 206 -8.61 3.16 12.66
CA SER A 206 -9.80 2.70 13.35
C SER A 206 -9.67 2.87 14.87
N VAL A 207 -8.50 2.57 15.44
CA VAL A 207 -8.21 2.80 16.86
C VAL A 207 -8.15 4.29 17.18
N LEU A 208 -7.48 5.11 16.36
CA LEU A 208 -7.36 6.56 16.58
C LEU A 208 -8.69 7.30 16.51
N PHE A 209 -9.65 6.77 15.77
CA PHE A 209 -10.96 7.37 15.56
C PHE A 209 -12.09 6.58 16.22
N VAL A 210 -11.79 5.64 17.13
CA VAL A 210 -12.80 4.79 17.83
C VAL A 210 -13.90 5.61 18.52
N PHE A 211 -13.59 6.79 19.04
CA PHE A 211 -14.54 7.69 19.69
C PHE A 211 -15.30 8.61 18.71
N LYS A 212 -14.98 8.57 17.42
CA LYS A 212 -15.67 9.38 16.43
C LYS A 212 -16.89 8.63 15.90
N LYS A 213 -18.08 9.16 16.20
CA LYS A 213 -19.33 8.62 15.68
C LYS A 213 -19.39 8.70 14.14
N ASN A 214 -20.09 7.76 13.52
CA ASN A 214 -20.33 7.69 12.07
C ASN A 214 -19.04 7.60 11.23
N THR A 215 -18.03 6.91 11.72
CA THR A 215 -16.85 6.51 10.95
C THR A 215 -16.74 4.98 10.97
N TYR A 216 -16.53 4.40 9.81
CA TYR A 216 -16.45 2.95 9.61
C TYR A 216 -15.02 2.54 9.22
N VAL A 217 -14.68 1.27 9.41
CA VAL A 217 -13.39 0.71 8.96
C VAL A 217 -13.17 0.94 7.47
N PHE A 218 -14.25 0.92 6.69
CA PHE A 218 -14.25 1.26 5.26
C PHE A 218 -13.69 2.67 5.00
N ASP A 219 -14.09 3.67 5.79
CA ASP A 219 -13.64 5.06 5.62
C ASP A 219 -12.13 5.17 5.87
N HIS A 220 -11.65 4.46 6.88
CA HIS A 220 -10.22 4.40 7.20
C HIS A 220 -9.42 3.68 6.12
N LEU A 221 -10.00 2.64 5.51
CA LEU A 221 -9.37 1.94 4.39
C LEU A 221 -9.22 2.84 3.17
N ILE A 222 -10.29 3.56 2.78
CA ILE A 222 -10.26 4.54 1.67
C ILE A 222 -9.23 5.64 1.93
N PHE A 223 -9.23 6.20 3.15
CA PHE A 223 -8.24 7.19 3.56
C PHE A 223 -6.81 6.64 3.43
N SER A 224 -6.57 5.43 3.95
CA SER A 224 -5.26 4.78 3.89
C SER A 224 -4.78 4.55 2.45
N MET A 225 -5.68 4.09 1.56
CA MET A 225 -5.34 3.90 0.14
C MET A 225 -4.90 5.21 -0.51
N HIS A 226 -5.65 6.30 -0.35
CA HIS A 226 -5.28 7.61 -0.90
C HIS A 226 -4.00 8.15 -0.26
N SER A 227 -3.84 8.01 1.07
CA SER A 227 -2.65 8.47 1.78
C SER A 227 -1.40 7.72 1.33
N LEU A 228 -1.46 6.38 1.27
CA LEU A 228 -0.35 5.54 0.82
C LEU A 228 -0.04 5.76 -0.66
N SER A 229 -1.07 6.02 -1.50
CA SER A 229 -0.87 6.38 -2.90
C SER A 229 -0.07 7.68 -3.05
N PHE A 230 -0.40 8.71 -2.28
CA PHE A 230 0.39 9.94 -2.30
C PHE A 230 1.83 9.70 -1.81
N GLN A 231 2.01 8.96 -0.71
CA GLN A 231 3.35 8.63 -0.20
C GLN A 231 4.17 7.84 -1.22
N GLY A 232 3.53 6.91 -1.92
CA GLY A 232 4.17 6.15 -3.00
C GLY A 232 4.55 7.03 -4.19
N LEU A 233 3.67 7.95 -4.64
CA LEU A 233 4.00 8.92 -5.69
C LEU A 233 5.18 9.81 -5.28
N LEU A 234 5.18 10.28 -4.04
CA LEU A 234 6.27 11.09 -3.49
C LEU A 234 7.58 10.30 -3.47
N LEU A 235 7.54 9.05 -3.02
CA LEU A 235 8.71 8.17 -3.00
C LEU A 235 9.22 7.86 -4.42
N THR A 236 8.31 7.60 -5.37
CA THR A 236 8.64 7.44 -6.79
C THR A 236 9.35 8.68 -7.33
N ALA A 237 8.82 9.87 -7.01
CA ALA A 237 9.44 11.14 -7.41
C ALA A 237 10.83 11.31 -6.80
N VAL A 238 11.01 10.94 -5.52
CA VAL A 238 12.33 10.97 -4.84
C VAL A 238 13.32 10.05 -5.53
N PHE A 239 12.94 8.82 -5.86
CA PHE A 239 13.81 7.88 -6.58
C PHE A 239 14.19 8.41 -7.97
N LEU A 240 13.20 8.86 -8.76
CA LEU A 240 13.46 9.35 -10.11
C LEU A 240 14.29 10.64 -10.11
N LEU A 241 14.03 11.57 -9.19
CA LEU A 241 14.82 12.80 -9.06
C LEU A 241 16.20 12.53 -8.49
N GLY A 242 16.34 11.56 -7.58
CA GLY A 242 17.63 11.12 -7.04
C GLY A 242 18.60 10.64 -8.14
N LEU A 243 18.07 10.16 -9.28
CA LEU A 243 18.88 9.83 -10.45
C LEU A 243 19.55 11.04 -11.10
N VAL A 244 19.03 12.25 -10.89
CA VAL A 244 19.45 13.49 -11.57
C VAL A 244 20.02 14.52 -10.58
N VAL A 245 19.42 14.64 -9.39
CA VAL A 245 19.76 15.67 -8.40
C VAL A 245 19.90 15.08 -7.00
N SER A 246 20.92 15.52 -6.27
CA SER A 246 21.23 15.04 -4.92
C SER A 246 20.23 15.51 -3.84
N TRP A 247 19.48 16.57 -4.08
CA TRP A 247 18.52 17.14 -3.12
C TRP A 247 17.11 16.56 -3.22
N GLY A 248 16.87 15.58 -4.10
CA GLY A 248 15.56 14.94 -4.32
C GLY A 248 14.89 14.44 -3.05
N GLY A 249 15.68 13.98 -2.07
CA GLY A 249 15.18 13.53 -0.76
C GLY A 249 14.44 14.58 0.06
N ASN A 250 14.67 15.88 -0.20
CA ASN A 250 13.98 16.96 0.51
C ASN A 250 12.46 16.99 0.21
N LEU A 251 12.03 16.36 -0.89
CA LEU A 251 10.60 16.22 -1.19
C LEU A 251 9.84 15.45 -0.10
N LEU A 252 10.49 14.60 0.67
CA LEU A 252 9.85 13.85 1.75
C LEU A 252 9.25 14.76 2.83
N TRP A 253 9.73 16.01 2.97
CA TRP A 253 9.12 16.99 3.87
C TRP A 253 7.70 17.43 3.48
N LEU A 254 7.28 17.15 2.25
CA LEU A 254 5.88 17.35 1.82
C LEU A 254 4.93 16.32 2.45
N SER A 255 5.43 15.16 2.87
CA SER A 255 4.64 14.08 3.44
C SER A 255 3.80 14.51 4.65
N PRO A 256 4.37 15.09 5.73
CA PRO A 256 3.59 15.52 6.88
C PRO A 256 2.61 16.65 6.56
N ILE A 257 2.97 17.57 5.65
CA ILE A 257 2.11 18.68 5.24
C ILE A 257 0.87 18.14 4.52
N HIS A 258 1.08 17.24 3.56
CA HIS A 258 0.00 16.60 2.83
C HIS A 258 -0.89 15.77 3.76
N LEU A 259 -0.29 14.95 4.65
CA LEU A 259 -1.04 14.12 5.60
C LEU A 259 -1.91 14.98 6.53
N PHE A 260 -1.41 16.14 6.96
CA PHE A 260 -2.17 17.10 7.75
C PHE A 260 -3.41 17.61 6.97
N ALA A 261 -3.21 18.09 5.76
CA ALA A 261 -4.29 18.59 4.90
C ALA A 261 -5.31 17.48 4.58
N HIS A 262 -4.80 16.29 4.30
CA HIS A 262 -5.62 15.11 4.00
C HIS A 262 -6.49 14.70 5.20
N MET A 263 -5.88 14.49 6.37
CA MET A 263 -6.59 14.04 7.57
C MET A 263 -7.61 15.06 8.04
N ARG A 264 -7.23 16.35 8.06
CA ARG A 264 -8.13 17.43 8.45
C ARG A 264 -9.34 17.53 7.52
N GLY A 265 -9.12 17.45 6.21
CA GLY A 265 -10.17 17.53 5.19
C GLY A 265 -11.10 16.31 5.18
N ALA A 266 -10.52 15.10 5.16
CA ALA A 266 -11.29 13.86 5.09
C ALA A 266 -12.15 13.63 6.36
N TYR A 267 -11.59 13.85 7.53
CA TYR A 267 -12.28 13.61 8.80
C TYR A 267 -12.96 14.84 9.40
N ARG A 268 -12.79 16.05 8.84
CA ARG A 268 -13.38 17.30 9.32
C ARG A 268 -13.13 17.51 10.82
N ILE A 269 -11.88 17.42 11.25
CA ILE A 269 -11.44 17.58 12.64
C ILE A 269 -10.69 18.89 12.86
N SER A 270 -10.57 19.32 14.13
CA SER A 270 -9.83 20.52 14.50
C SER A 270 -8.33 20.39 14.22
N THR A 271 -7.62 21.49 14.09
CA THR A 271 -6.17 21.53 13.87
C THR A 271 -5.40 20.77 14.94
N ILE A 272 -5.71 21.03 16.23
CA ILE A 272 -5.05 20.37 17.37
C ILE A 272 -5.35 18.85 17.34
N GLY A 273 -6.61 18.48 17.11
CA GLY A 273 -7.01 17.08 17.01
C GLY A 273 -6.33 16.35 15.84
N THR A 274 -6.04 17.04 14.73
CA THR A 274 -5.27 16.49 13.61
C THR A 274 -3.82 16.26 14.01
N LEU A 275 -3.16 17.23 14.61
CA LEU A 275 -1.74 17.14 15.02
C LEU A 275 -1.51 16.00 16.02
N ILE A 276 -2.38 15.87 17.04
CA ILE A 276 -2.27 14.78 18.01
C ILE A 276 -2.40 13.42 17.31
N ARG A 277 -3.38 13.26 16.42
CA ARG A 277 -3.58 11.98 15.70
C ARG A 277 -2.45 11.68 14.73
N MET A 278 -1.91 12.69 14.06
CA MET A 278 -0.71 12.52 13.21
C MET A 278 0.49 12.05 14.02
N PHE A 279 0.71 12.63 15.20
CA PHE A 279 1.80 12.23 16.09
C PHE A 279 1.63 10.77 16.56
N LEU A 280 0.43 10.39 16.99
CA LEU A 280 0.12 9.01 17.38
C LEU A 280 0.23 8.04 16.19
N LEU A 281 -0.22 8.45 15.01
CA LEU A 281 -0.07 7.67 13.78
C LEU A 281 1.40 7.49 13.42
N PHE A 282 2.21 8.53 13.54
CA PHE A 282 3.65 8.46 13.30
C PHE A 282 4.35 7.47 14.24
N ILE A 283 4.08 7.53 15.55
CA ILE A 283 4.63 6.57 16.51
C ILE A 283 4.19 5.15 16.16
N GLY A 284 2.89 4.94 15.99
CA GLY A 284 2.35 3.61 15.70
C GLY A 284 2.85 3.06 14.36
N SER A 285 2.93 3.88 13.31
CA SER A 285 3.47 3.44 12.02
C SER A 285 4.97 3.14 12.09
N SER A 286 5.73 3.89 12.89
CA SER A 286 7.16 3.62 13.13
C SER A 286 7.35 2.28 13.84
N ILE A 287 6.54 1.98 14.85
CA ILE A 287 6.56 0.68 15.54
C ILE A 287 6.17 -0.45 14.58
N ALA A 288 5.08 -0.28 13.83
CA ALA A 288 4.63 -1.28 12.86
C ALA A 288 5.69 -1.53 11.78
N PHE A 289 6.31 -0.48 11.27
CA PHE A 289 7.40 -0.57 10.30
C PHE A 289 8.62 -1.30 10.87
N ALA A 290 9.03 -0.96 12.10
CA ALA A 290 10.12 -1.64 12.78
C ALA A 290 9.84 -3.13 12.99
N MET A 291 8.60 -3.51 13.36
CA MET A 291 8.18 -4.91 13.48
C MET A 291 8.20 -5.63 12.12
N LEU A 292 7.74 -4.97 11.05
CA LEU A 292 7.75 -5.54 9.70
C LEU A 292 9.19 -5.74 9.19
N ILE A 293 10.06 -4.76 9.36
CA ILE A 293 11.48 -4.88 8.99
C ILE A 293 12.15 -5.99 9.82
N GLY A 294 11.91 -6.01 11.14
CA GLY A 294 12.41 -7.08 12.00
C GLY A 294 11.95 -8.46 11.56
N GLY A 295 10.66 -8.60 11.25
CA GLY A 295 10.08 -9.83 10.70
C GLY A 295 10.69 -10.21 9.35
N LEU A 296 10.88 -9.24 8.45
CA LEU A 296 11.50 -9.45 7.15
C LEU A 296 12.95 -9.92 7.28
N VAL A 297 13.71 -9.29 8.17
CA VAL A 297 15.09 -9.70 8.49
C VAL A 297 15.12 -11.12 9.05
N LEU A 298 14.26 -11.44 10.02
CA LEU A 298 14.17 -12.79 10.59
C LEU A 298 13.83 -13.84 9.54
N VAL A 299 12.87 -13.56 8.66
CA VAL A 299 12.51 -14.46 7.54
C VAL A 299 13.67 -14.56 6.54
N GLY A 300 14.35 -13.45 6.23
CA GLY A 300 15.57 -13.45 5.40
C GLY A 300 16.66 -14.32 5.99
N LEU A 301 16.93 -14.19 7.29
CA LEU A 301 17.89 -15.03 8.02
C LEU A 301 17.48 -16.50 8.03
N ALA A 302 16.20 -16.80 8.16
CA ALA A 302 15.70 -18.18 8.18
C ALA A 302 15.78 -18.89 6.82
N THR A 303 15.71 -18.14 5.71
CA THR A 303 15.57 -18.68 4.35
C THR A 303 16.80 -18.47 3.45
N ALA A 304 17.80 -17.72 3.89
CA ALA A 304 19.05 -17.53 3.19
C ALA A 304 19.96 -18.77 3.30
N HIS A 305 19.54 -19.86 2.66
CA HIS A 305 20.31 -21.10 2.50
C HIS A 305 20.39 -21.48 1.04
#